data_30a64e1afd54188390fd460736be2c57
#
_entry.id   30a64e1afd54188390fd460736be2c57
#
_cell.length_a   1.000
_cell.length_b   1.000
_cell.length_c   1.000
_cell.angle_alpha   90.00
_cell.angle_beta   90.00
_cell.angle_gamma   90.00
#
_symmetry.space_group_name_H-M   'P 1'
#
loop_
_entity.id
_entity.type
_entity.pdbx_description
1 polymer ?
#
loop_
_entity_poly.entity_id
_entity_poly.type
_entity_poly.pdbx_seq_one_letter_code
_entity_poly.pdbx_strand_id
1 'polypeptide(L)'
;MEIDDYDISYSSICDRINGSPQAAKKELLRLCNLTIKAEEKVEELEEELNKAKRNVRYFKQGIYNTFHYFRNQIGKLPSSVILREGKTIYIIKYFDEDNIAIDIEKESF
;
A
#
# COMPACT_ATOMS: atom_id res chain seq x y z
N MET A 1 1.90 8.29 16.24
CA MET A 1 2.89 9.36 16.53
C MET A 1 2.75 10.45 15.50
N GLU A 2 2.38 11.63 15.93
CA GLU A 2 2.26 12.75 15.02
C GLU A 2 3.51 13.61 15.11
N ILE A 3 4.08 13.94 13.95
CA ILE A 3 5.33 14.72 13.84
C ILE A 3 5.16 16.11 14.47
N ASP A 4 3.97 16.66 14.40
CA ASP A 4 3.66 18.00 14.90
C ASP A 4 3.75 18.13 16.44
N ASP A 5 3.74 17.00 17.14
CA ASP A 5 3.88 16.98 18.62
C ASP A 5 5.33 17.23 19.07
N TYR A 6 6.28 17.20 18.13
CA TYR A 6 7.69 17.37 18.42
C TYR A 6 8.20 18.68 17.83
N ASP A 7 8.49 19.64 18.68
CA ASP A 7 9.07 20.89 18.23
C ASP A 7 10.58 20.74 18.06
N ILE A 8 11.00 20.61 16.79
CA ILE A 8 12.41 20.46 16.40
C ILE A 8 13.01 21.76 15.84
N SER A 9 12.32 22.89 16.02
CA SER A 9 12.84 24.17 15.56
C SER A 9 14.17 24.50 16.28
N TYR A 10 15.04 25.21 15.59
CA TYR A 10 16.33 25.58 16.14
C TYR A 10 16.18 26.36 17.45
N SER A 11 15.25 27.28 17.53
CA SER A 11 15.01 28.08 18.73
C SER A 11 14.56 27.23 19.93
N SER A 12 13.65 26.27 19.68
CA SER A 12 13.18 25.37 20.74
C SER A 12 14.29 24.44 21.23
N ILE A 13 15.14 23.96 20.31
CA ILE A 13 16.29 23.13 20.64
C ILE A 13 17.28 23.95 21.46
N CYS A 14 17.56 25.19 21.09
CA CYS A 14 18.41 26.09 21.85
C CYS A 14 17.91 26.28 23.28
N ASP A 15 16.60 26.49 23.44
CA ASP A 15 15.98 26.67 24.76
C ASP A 15 16.11 25.43 25.64
N ARG A 16 15.93 24.24 25.06
CA ARG A 16 16.05 22.97 25.80
C ARG A 16 17.49 22.65 26.18
N ILE A 17 18.45 22.96 25.31
CA ILE A 17 19.87 22.67 25.57
C ILE A 17 20.48 23.72 26.47
N ASN A 18 20.16 24.98 26.24
CA ASN A 18 20.63 26.13 27.05
C ASN A 18 22.14 26.07 27.37
N GLY A 19 22.95 25.77 26.36
CA GLY A 19 24.41 25.74 26.50
C GLY A 19 24.98 24.53 27.25
N SER A 20 24.16 23.56 27.64
CA SER A 20 24.60 22.38 28.36
C SER A 20 25.01 21.24 27.40
N PRO A 21 26.27 20.79 27.39
CA PRO A 21 26.66 19.64 26.57
C PRO A 21 25.90 18.35 26.93
N GLN A 22 25.55 18.17 28.18
CA GLN A 22 24.80 17.00 28.64
C GLN A 22 23.36 17.01 28.15
N ALA A 23 22.72 18.17 28.18
CA ALA A 23 21.38 18.33 27.63
C ALA A 23 21.38 18.14 26.10
N ALA A 24 22.43 18.58 25.42
CA ALA A 24 22.60 18.34 23.98
C ALA A 24 22.67 16.84 23.67
N LYS A 25 23.44 16.08 24.45
CA LYS A 25 23.55 14.62 24.28
C LYS A 25 22.23 13.92 24.52
N LYS A 26 21.47 14.33 25.51
CA LYS A 26 20.12 13.80 25.77
C LYS A 26 19.16 14.07 24.61
N GLU A 27 19.22 15.27 24.05
CA GLU A 27 18.40 15.64 22.91
C GLU A 27 18.74 14.80 21.69
N LEU A 28 20.05 14.60 21.42
CA LEU A 28 20.50 13.74 20.32
C LEU A 28 20.02 12.30 20.52
N LEU A 29 20.14 11.77 21.73
CA LEU A 29 19.71 10.41 22.04
C LEU A 29 18.21 10.24 21.82
N ARG A 30 17.42 11.21 22.28
CA ARG A 30 15.97 11.22 22.08
C ARG A 30 15.60 11.20 20.59
N LEU A 31 16.24 12.07 19.79
CA LEU A 31 15.97 12.16 18.37
C LEU A 31 16.43 10.92 17.60
N CYS A 32 17.58 10.33 17.99
CA CYS A 32 18.04 9.07 17.42
C CYS A 32 17.02 7.94 17.64
N ASN A 33 16.52 7.81 18.85
CA ASN A 33 15.53 6.77 19.17
C ASN A 33 14.23 6.96 18.40
N LEU A 34 13.77 8.21 18.26
CA LEU A 34 12.59 8.52 17.48
C LEU A 34 12.78 8.22 16.00
N THR A 35 13.95 8.56 15.45
CA THR A 35 14.30 8.31 14.07
C THR A 35 14.33 6.81 13.77
N ILE A 36 14.98 6.02 14.62
CA ILE A 36 15.04 4.57 14.47
C ILE A 36 13.65 3.94 14.49
N LYS A 37 12.81 4.37 15.44
CA LYS A 37 11.43 3.87 15.49
C LYS A 37 10.63 4.21 14.24
N ALA A 38 10.82 5.42 13.71
CA ALA A 38 10.15 5.83 12.48
C ALA A 38 10.63 5.00 11.28
N GLU A 39 11.94 4.73 11.18
CA GLU A 39 12.51 3.89 10.12
C GLU A 39 12.01 2.46 10.20
N GLU A 40 11.94 1.88 11.40
CA GLU A 40 11.38 0.53 11.61
C GLU A 40 9.92 0.47 11.15
N LYS A 41 9.14 1.51 11.42
CA LYS A 41 7.75 1.57 10.97
C LYS A 41 7.64 1.64 9.45
N VAL A 42 8.52 2.35 8.79
CA VAL A 42 8.59 2.39 7.31
C VAL A 42 8.87 1.00 6.75
N GLU A 43 9.86 0.29 7.29
CA GLU A 43 10.18 -1.09 6.85
C GLU A 43 8.99 -2.02 7.01
N GLU A 44 8.31 -1.96 8.15
CA GLU A 44 7.12 -2.76 8.42
C GLU A 44 6.01 -2.50 7.40
N LEU A 45 5.74 -1.22 7.10
CA LEU A 45 4.73 -0.82 6.12
C LEU A 45 5.11 -1.23 4.70
N GLU A 46 6.40 -1.15 4.35
CA GLU A 46 6.89 -1.60 3.04
C GLU A 46 6.69 -3.10 2.85
N GLU A 47 6.96 -3.92 3.88
CA GLU A 47 6.71 -5.36 3.85
C GLU A 47 5.23 -5.66 3.66
N GLU A 48 4.36 -4.98 4.41
CA GLU A 48 2.91 -5.13 4.27
C GLU A 48 2.44 -4.74 2.88
N LEU A 49 2.96 -3.64 2.34
CA LEU A 49 2.62 -3.17 1.00
C LEU A 49 3.04 -4.18 -0.06
N ASN A 50 4.27 -4.69 0.03
CA ASN A 50 4.78 -5.69 -0.92
C ASN A 50 3.97 -6.98 -0.87
N LYS A 51 3.58 -7.42 0.31
CA LYS A 51 2.73 -8.58 0.48
C LYS A 51 1.35 -8.35 -0.14
N ALA A 52 0.76 -7.19 0.09
CA ALA A 52 -0.53 -6.83 -0.51
C ALA A 52 -0.46 -6.80 -2.04
N LYS A 53 0.61 -6.24 -2.59
CA LYS A 53 0.83 -6.22 -4.05
C LYS A 53 0.97 -7.62 -4.63
N ARG A 54 1.67 -8.52 -3.94
CA ARG A 54 1.77 -9.93 -4.37
C ARG A 54 0.42 -10.61 -4.35
N ASN A 55 -0.40 -10.35 -3.35
CA ASN A 55 -1.75 -10.90 -3.27
C ASN A 55 -2.62 -10.44 -4.44
N VAL A 56 -2.55 -9.16 -4.79
CA VAL A 56 -3.28 -8.61 -5.94
C VAL A 56 -2.88 -9.35 -7.22
N ARG A 57 -1.59 -9.51 -7.46
CA ARG A 57 -1.09 -10.23 -8.65
C ARG A 57 -1.52 -11.68 -8.66
N TYR A 58 -1.48 -12.34 -7.51
CA TYR A 58 -1.89 -13.74 -7.39
C TYR A 58 -3.36 -13.92 -7.74
N PHE A 59 -4.23 -13.09 -7.20
CA PHE A 59 -5.67 -13.18 -7.47
C PHE A 59 -6.01 -12.79 -8.91
N LYS A 60 -5.34 -11.80 -9.46
CA LYS A 60 -5.50 -11.44 -10.89
C LYS A 60 -5.08 -12.60 -11.79
N GLN A 61 -4.03 -13.34 -11.44
CA GLN A 61 -3.64 -14.53 -12.17
C GLN A 61 -4.76 -15.58 -12.16
N GLY A 62 -5.44 -15.75 -11.03
CA GLY A 62 -6.60 -16.63 -10.93
C GLY A 62 -7.74 -16.22 -11.84
N ILE A 63 -8.02 -14.93 -11.93
CA ILE A 63 -9.03 -14.39 -12.84
C ILE A 63 -8.63 -14.68 -14.30
N TYR A 64 -7.38 -14.42 -14.65
CA TYR A 64 -6.86 -14.71 -15.98
C TYR A 64 -7.01 -16.20 -16.34
N ASN A 65 -6.63 -17.09 -15.41
CA ASN A 65 -6.74 -18.53 -15.64
C ASN A 65 -8.20 -18.95 -15.83
N THR A 66 -9.12 -18.31 -15.13
CA THR A 66 -10.56 -18.57 -15.29
C THR A 66 -11.03 -18.13 -16.66
N PHE A 67 -10.62 -16.97 -17.16
CA PHE A 67 -10.93 -16.53 -18.53
C PHE A 67 -10.34 -17.46 -19.56
N HIS A 68 -9.12 -17.93 -19.35
CA HIS A 68 -8.47 -18.88 -20.23
C HIS A 68 -9.24 -20.21 -20.29
N TYR A 69 -9.73 -20.70 -19.17
CA TYR A 69 -10.60 -21.86 -19.10
C TYR A 69 -11.88 -21.66 -19.92
N PHE A 70 -12.54 -20.52 -19.78
CA PHE A 70 -13.73 -20.21 -20.55
C PHE A 70 -13.45 -20.21 -22.06
N ARG A 71 -12.38 -19.58 -22.47
CA ARG A 71 -11.99 -19.54 -23.88
C ARG A 71 -11.79 -20.93 -24.46
N ASN A 72 -11.13 -21.80 -23.73
CA ASN A 72 -10.79 -23.15 -24.19
C ASN A 72 -11.95 -24.13 -24.12
N GLN A 73 -12.81 -24.00 -23.12
CA GLN A 73 -13.83 -25.00 -22.80
C GLN A 73 -15.25 -24.57 -23.19
N ILE A 74 -15.53 -23.30 -23.17
CA ILE A 74 -16.91 -22.80 -23.35
C ILE A 74 -17.03 -21.99 -24.66
N GLY A 75 -15.98 -21.28 -25.05
CA GLY A 75 -15.95 -20.51 -26.26
C GLY A 75 -15.46 -19.08 -26.06
N LYS A 76 -15.82 -18.22 -27.00
CA LYS A 76 -15.28 -16.86 -27.07
C LYS A 76 -15.80 -15.98 -25.94
N LEU A 77 -14.87 -15.36 -25.19
CA LEU A 77 -15.21 -14.40 -24.16
C LEU A 77 -15.28 -12.97 -24.70
N PRO A 78 -16.23 -12.17 -24.17
CA PRO A 78 -16.22 -10.74 -24.44
C PRO A 78 -15.04 -10.06 -23.72
N SER A 79 -14.68 -8.86 -24.19
CA SER A 79 -13.59 -8.06 -23.58
C SER A 79 -13.92 -7.51 -22.21
N SER A 80 -15.18 -7.59 -21.79
CA SER A 80 -15.60 -7.22 -20.44
C SER A 80 -16.69 -8.14 -19.95
N VAL A 81 -16.68 -8.42 -18.64
CA VAL A 81 -17.67 -9.26 -17.99
C VAL A 81 -18.28 -8.47 -16.84
N ILE A 82 -19.60 -8.49 -16.75
CA ILE A 82 -20.34 -7.83 -15.66
C ILE A 82 -20.94 -8.91 -14.78
N LEU A 83 -20.57 -8.89 -13.49
CA LEU A 83 -21.06 -9.82 -12.49
C LEU A 83 -21.86 -9.06 -11.44
N ARG A 84 -22.96 -9.63 -11.01
CA ARG A 84 -23.82 -9.02 -9.98
C ARG A 84 -23.88 -9.92 -8.76
N GLU A 85 -23.67 -9.32 -7.60
CA GLU A 85 -23.85 -9.98 -6.31
C GLU A 85 -24.63 -9.03 -5.40
N GLY A 86 -25.92 -9.32 -5.19
CA GLY A 86 -26.81 -8.45 -4.43
C GLY A 86 -26.94 -7.07 -5.07
N LYS A 87 -26.55 -6.03 -4.32
CA LYS A 87 -26.56 -4.64 -4.81
C LYS A 87 -25.19 -4.21 -5.37
N THR A 88 -24.26 -5.13 -5.47
CA THR A 88 -22.91 -4.84 -5.95
C THR A 88 -22.74 -5.37 -7.36
N ILE A 89 -22.17 -4.55 -8.23
CA ILE A 89 -21.82 -4.92 -9.61
C ILE A 89 -20.30 -4.88 -9.73
N TYR A 90 -19.75 -5.94 -10.30
CA TYR A 90 -18.32 -6.04 -10.62
C TYR A 90 -18.17 -6.01 -12.14
N ILE A 91 -17.36 -5.11 -12.63
CA ILE A 91 -17.04 -5.01 -14.06
C ILE A 91 -15.58 -5.40 -14.21
N ILE A 92 -15.35 -6.52 -14.91
CA ILE A 92 -14.01 -7.02 -15.15
C ILE A 92 -13.66 -6.74 -16.61
N LYS A 93 -12.60 -5.97 -16.81
CA LYS A 93 -12.07 -5.64 -18.14
C LYS A 93 -10.78 -6.41 -18.36
N TYR A 94 -10.69 -7.06 -19.51
CA TYR A 94 -9.55 -7.86 -19.92
C TYR A 94 -8.99 -7.27 -21.20
N PHE A 95 -7.74 -6.81 -21.15
CA PHE A 95 -7.22 -5.95 -22.21
C PHE A 95 -6.30 -6.62 -23.24
N ASP A 96 -5.57 -7.68 -22.91
CA ASP A 96 -4.65 -8.26 -23.88
C ASP A 96 -4.27 -9.69 -23.54
N GLU A 97 -4.02 -10.49 -24.60
CA GLU A 97 -3.58 -11.87 -24.45
C GLU A 97 -2.13 -11.96 -23.98
N ASP A 98 -1.28 -10.99 -24.36
CA ASP A 98 0.14 -10.97 -24.02
C ASP A 98 0.49 -10.14 -22.78
N ASN A 99 -0.32 -9.14 -22.46
CA ASN A 99 -0.21 -8.33 -21.26
C ASN A 99 -1.49 -8.48 -20.44
N ILE A 100 -1.42 -9.27 -19.39
CA ILE A 100 -2.54 -9.52 -18.52
C ILE A 100 -2.86 -8.23 -17.74
N ALA A 101 -3.65 -7.36 -18.34
CA ALA A 101 -4.19 -6.20 -17.65
C ALA A 101 -5.63 -6.50 -17.28
N ILE A 102 -5.88 -6.79 -16.02
CA ILE A 102 -7.21 -7.02 -15.49
C ILE A 102 -7.56 -5.85 -14.59
N ASP A 103 -8.57 -5.10 -15.01
CA ASP A 103 -9.14 -4.02 -14.20
C ASP A 103 -10.49 -4.44 -13.68
N ILE A 104 -10.70 -4.25 -12.39
CA ILE A 104 -11.96 -4.57 -11.73
C ILE A 104 -12.54 -3.29 -11.19
N GLU A 105 -13.73 -2.95 -11.65
CA GLU A 105 -14.50 -1.84 -11.11
C GLU A 105 -15.63 -2.41 -10.25
N LYS A 106 -15.84 -1.80 -9.10
CA LYS A 106 -16.91 -2.20 -8.19
C LYS A 106 -17.85 -1.04 -7.97
N GLU A 107 -19.15 -1.28 -8.22
CA GLU A 107 -20.20 -0.31 -7.97
C GLU A 107 -21.21 -0.91 -7.00
N SER A 108 -21.58 -0.14 -5.99
CA SER A 108 -22.59 -0.54 -5.00
C SER A 108 -23.78 0.41 -5.07
N PHE A 109 -24.98 -0.15 -5.08
CA PHE A 109 -26.22 0.61 -5.16
C PHE A 109 -27.02 0.58 -3.86
#